data_7da31888eb50a7dc5592e253717d0b75
#
_entry.id   7da31888eb50a7dc5592e253717d0b75
#
_cell.length_a   1.000
_cell.length_b   1.000
_cell.length_c   1.000
_cell.angle_alpha   90.00
_cell.angle_beta   90.00
_cell.angle_gamma   90.00
#
_symmetry.space_group_name_H-M   'P 1'
#
loop_
_entity.id
_entity.type
_entity.pdbx_description
1 polymer ?
#
loop_
_entity_poly.entity_id
_entity_poly.type
_entity_poly.pdbx_seq_one_letter_code
_entity_poly.pdbx_strand_id
1 'polypeptide(L)'
;GRACYCNELKPGDVTSGTACGNRFKPWLTGMPEAIYDHRYVFDEIGYNLKPLDLQAAMGLQQLEKLPDLDAARRKNFLILQEIFKPYEKYFHLPKATELADPCWFAYLLTVKKDAPFERADIVDYLENEKIQTRSYFAGNILAHPGYKHIAEPYGDLSTMFPIANLVTTNSFFLGTFIGLT
;
A
#
# COMPACT_ATOMS: atom_id res chain seq x y z
N GLY A 1 7.30 -10.28 20.89
CA GLY A 1 6.12 -9.90 21.66
C GLY A 1 6.44 -9.76 23.14
N ARG A 2 5.60 -9.08 23.91
CA ARG A 2 5.72 -8.99 25.36
C ARG A 2 4.97 -10.13 26.03
N ALA A 3 5.55 -10.70 27.11
CA ALA A 3 4.94 -11.76 27.93
C ALA A 3 3.79 -11.26 28.84
N CYS A 4 3.06 -10.20 28.48
CA CYS A 4 1.97 -9.67 29.28
C CYS A 4 0.63 -10.11 28.74
N TYR A 5 -0.03 -11.01 29.47
CA TYR A 5 -1.38 -11.50 29.21
C TYR A 5 -2.43 -10.84 30.11
N CYS A 6 -2.26 -9.56 30.46
CA CYS A 6 -3.19 -8.83 31.33
C CYS A 6 -4.52 -8.50 30.62
N ASN A 7 -5.14 -9.47 29.95
CA ASN A 7 -6.45 -9.32 29.28
C ASN A 7 -7.63 -9.29 30.28
N GLU A 8 -7.37 -9.38 31.59
CA GLU A 8 -8.42 -9.47 32.62
C GLU A 8 -8.73 -8.15 33.33
N LEU A 9 -8.08 -7.04 32.97
CA LEU A 9 -8.41 -5.73 33.52
C LEU A 9 -9.71 -5.23 32.89
N LYS A 10 -10.76 -5.14 33.67
CA LYS A 10 -12.05 -4.55 33.24
C LYS A 10 -11.88 -3.05 33.03
N PRO A 11 -12.60 -2.44 32.07
CA PRO A 11 -12.65 -0.98 31.92
C PRO A 11 -13.05 -0.35 33.25
N GLY A 12 -12.17 0.50 33.80
CA GLY A 12 -12.39 1.17 35.08
C GLY A 12 -11.49 0.68 36.25
N ASP A 13 -10.79 -0.44 36.10
CA ASP A 13 -9.78 -0.84 37.07
C ASP A 13 -8.57 0.10 36.96
N VAL A 14 -8.45 1.00 37.92
CA VAL A 14 -7.34 1.94 38.00
C VAL A 14 -6.05 1.16 38.17
N THR A 15 -5.27 1.17 37.13
CA THR A 15 -3.99 0.51 37.06
C THR A 15 -2.94 1.20 37.93
N SER A 16 -2.98 0.98 39.21
CA SER A 16 -1.72 0.91 39.93
C SER A 16 -1.01 -0.32 39.35
N GLY A 17 0.24 -0.19 38.90
CA GLY A 17 0.97 -1.27 38.22
C GLY A 17 1.15 -2.58 39.02
N THR A 18 0.32 -2.82 40.00
CA THR A 18 0.22 -3.95 40.90
C THR A 18 -1.08 -4.74 40.76
N ALA A 19 -2.06 -4.26 39.99
CA ALA A 19 -3.41 -4.86 39.90
C ALA A 19 -3.42 -6.29 39.38
N CYS A 20 -2.44 -6.72 38.55
CA CYS A 20 -2.40 -8.10 38.06
C CYS A 20 -1.80 -9.11 39.06
N GLY A 21 -1.22 -8.68 40.17
CA GLY A 21 -0.57 -9.55 41.18
C GLY A 21 0.66 -10.33 40.68
N ASN A 22 0.97 -10.24 39.39
CA ASN A 22 2.01 -11.02 38.72
C ASN A 22 3.13 -10.17 38.14
N ARG A 23 3.18 -8.88 38.42
CA ARG A 23 4.10 -7.95 37.76
C ARG A 23 5.57 -8.30 38.01
N PHE A 24 5.92 -8.60 39.23
CA PHE A 24 7.28 -8.85 39.67
C PHE A 24 7.43 -10.31 40.10
N LYS A 25 7.88 -11.16 39.20
CA LYS A 25 8.16 -12.58 39.40
C LYS A 25 9.40 -12.97 38.60
N PRO A 26 9.92 -14.21 38.73
CA PRO A 26 11.06 -14.69 37.95
C PRO A 26 10.64 -15.00 36.51
N TRP A 27 10.46 -13.96 35.72
CA TRP A 27 10.01 -14.05 34.33
C TRP A 27 11.07 -14.37 33.29
N LEU A 28 12.36 -14.20 33.66
CA LEU A 28 13.46 -14.39 32.74
C LEU A 28 13.95 -15.84 32.81
N THR A 29 13.68 -16.63 31.76
CA THR A 29 14.08 -18.05 31.70
C THR A 29 15.58 -18.27 31.83
N GLY A 30 16.41 -17.33 31.37
CA GLY A 30 17.88 -17.35 31.50
C GLY A 30 18.37 -16.86 32.86
N MET A 31 17.53 -16.32 33.73
CA MET A 31 17.87 -15.78 35.06
C MET A 31 16.73 -16.11 36.06
N PRO A 32 16.55 -17.37 36.42
CA PRO A 32 15.37 -17.83 37.19
C PRO A 32 15.25 -17.27 38.61
N GLU A 33 16.37 -16.75 39.18
CA GLU A 33 16.35 -16.12 40.49
C GLU A 33 16.07 -14.61 40.43
N ALA A 34 16.05 -14.00 39.21
CA ALA A 34 15.83 -12.57 39.06
C ALA A 34 14.36 -12.22 39.07
N ILE A 35 13.90 -11.43 40.04
CA ILE A 35 12.59 -10.83 40.03
C ILE A 35 12.56 -9.68 39.04
N TYR A 36 11.71 -9.77 38.02
CA TYR A 36 11.68 -8.82 36.92
C TYR A 36 10.26 -8.36 36.57
N ASP A 37 10.12 -7.19 35.97
CA ASP A 37 8.82 -6.67 35.54
C ASP A 37 8.41 -7.29 34.19
N HIS A 38 7.36 -8.10 34.17
CA HIS A 38 6.89 -8.79 32.97
C HIS A 38 6.58 -7.85 31.79
N ARG A 39 6.34 -6.56 32.02
CA ARG A 39 6.10 -5.57 30.96
C ARG A 39 7.33 -5.35 30.06
N TYR A 40 8.50 -5.75 30.51
CA TYR A 40 9.78 -5.64 29.79
C TYR A 40 10.34 -7.01 29.38
N VAL A 41 9.56 -8.08 29.53
CA VAL A 41 9.92 -9.40 29.04
C VAL A 41 9.40 -9.57 27.62
N PHE A 42 10.27 -10.05 26.75
CA PHE A 42 9.97 -10.29 25.33
C PHE A 42 10.09 -11.79 25.05
N ASP A 43 9.00 -12.43 24.69
CA ASP A 43 8.97 -13.86 24.35
C ASP A 43 9.43 -14.12 22.93
N GLU A 44 9.25 -13.11 22.04
CA GLU A 44 9.54 -13.23 20.63
C GLU A 44 10.20 -11.97 20.10
N ILE A 45 11.08 -12.14 19.11
CA ILE A 45 11.63 -11.02 18.33
C ILE A 45 10.52 -10.41 17.48
N GLY A 46 10.34 -9.11 17.55
CA GLY A 46 9.30 -8.40 16.79
C GLY A 46 9.75 -7.02 16.34
N TYR A 47 9.00 -6.43 15.42
CA TYR A 47 9.33 -5.15 14.78
C TYR A 47 8.72 -3.92 15.48
N ASN A 48 8.13 -4.08 16.66
CA ASN A 48 7.47 -3.01 17.42
C ASN A 48 6.36 -2.28 16.63
N LEU A 49 5.48 -3.06 16.01
CA LEU A 49 4.39 -2.54 15.16
C LEU A 49 3.17 -2.03 15.96
N LYS A 50 3.34 -1.73 17.25
CA LYS A 50 2.24 -1.19 18.06
C LYS A 50 1.90 0.24 17.62
N PRO A 51 0.65 0.51 17.18
CA PRO A 51 0.22 1.87 16.86
C PRO A 51 0.13 2.73 18.12
N LEU A 52 0.30 4.03 17.96
CA LEU A 52 0.06 5.03 18.99
C LEU A 52 -1.39 5.49 18.97
N ASP A 53 -1.93 5.89 20.12
CA ASP A 53 -3.30 6.40 20.24
C ASP A 53 -3.54 7.64 19.34
N LEU A 54 -2.52 8.49 19.16
CA LEU A 54 -2.58 9.61 18.22
C LEU A 54 -2.80 9.15 16.77
N GLN A 55 -2.13 8.10 16.34
CA GLN A 55 -2.34 7.51 15.00
C GLN A 55 -3.75 6.94 14.86
N ALA A 56 -4.26 6.28 15.92
CA ALA A 56 -5.63 5.77 15.94
C ALA A 56 -6.67 6.89 15.89
N ALA A 57 -6.47 7.98 16.63
CA ALA A 57 -7.35 9.14 16.61
C ALA A 57 -7.41 9.81 15.22
N MET A 58 -6.27 9.96 14.56
CA MET A 58 -6.22 10.42 13.17
C MET A 58 -6.95 9.45 12.22
N GLY A 59 -6.78 8.14 12.43
CA GLY A 59 -7.44 7.10 11.65
C GLY A 59 -8.96 7.17 11.75
N LEU A 60 -9.50 7.39 12.94
CA LEU A 60 -10.95 7.55 13.15
C LEU A 60 -11.51 8.72 12.32
N GLN A 61 -10.82 9.87 12.32
CA GLN A 61 -11.24 11.03 11.53
C GLN A 61 -11.16 10.79 10.03
N GLN A 62 -10.21 9.97 9.55
CA GLN A 62 -10.15 9.57 8.15
C GLN A 62 -11.26 8.58 7.79
N LEU A 63 -11.61 7.69 8.72
CA LEU A 63 -12.68 6.71 8.50
C LEU A 63 -14.05 7.39 8.32
N GLU A 64 -14.32 8.46 9.06
CA GLU A 64 -15.55 9.27 8.88
C GLU A 64 -15.66 9.88 7.47
N LYS A 65 -14.53 10.26 6.87
CA LYS A 65 -14.46 10.85 5.51
C LYS A 65 -14.45 9.82 4.40
N LEU A 66 -14.23 8.55 4.71
CA LEU A 66 -14.01 7.49 3.72
C LEU A 66 -15.13 7.35 2.70
N PRO A 67 -16.44 7.41 3.05
CA PRO A 67 -17.53 7.32 2.09
C PRO A 67 -17.48 8.40 1.01
N ASP A 68 -17.21 9.66 1.42
CA ASP A 68 -17.12 10.79 0.48
C ASP A 68 -15.88 10.68 -0.41
N LEU A 69 -14.76 10.24 0.17
CA LEU A 69 -13.52 9.99 -0.58
C LEU A 69 -13.70 8.90 -1.64
N ASP A 70 -14.38 7.83 -1.29
CA ASP A 70 -14.67 6.72 -2.21
C ASP A 70 -15.60 7.17 -3.35
N ALA A 71 -16.70 7.84 -3.02
CA ALA A 71 -17.64 8.36 -4.02
C ALA A 71 -16.95 9.31 -5.00
N ALA A 72 -16.12 10.24 -4.51
CA ALA A 72 -15.39 11.17 -5.35
C ALA A 72 -14.37 10.46 -6.26
N ARG A 73 -13.63 9.47 -5.76
CA ARG A 73 -12.69 8.68 -6.57
C ARG A 73 -13.39 7.90 -7.68
N ARG A 74 -14.51 7.26 -7.38
CA ARG A 74 -15.32 6.54 -8.37
C ARG A 74 -15.85 7.49 -9.45
N LYS A 75 -16.36 8.66 -9.07
CA LYS A 75 -16.80 9.71 -10.00
C LYS A 75 -15.66 10.14 -10.93
N ASN A 76 -14.48 10.46 -10.36
CA ASN A 76 -13.33 10.91 -11.14
C ASN A 76 -12.81 9.81 -12.08
N PHE A 77 -12.84 8.55 -11.65
CA PHE A 77 -12.50 7.43 -12.51
C PHE A 77 -13.45 7.35 -13.72
N LEU A 78 -14.76 7.48 -13.51
CA LEU A 78 -15.74 7.43 -14.61
C LEU A 78 -15.57 8.60 -15.59
N ILE A 79 -15.24 9.80 -15.10
CA ILE A 79 -14.94 10.95 -15.95
C ILE A 79 -13.71 10.65 -16.83
N LEU A 80 -12.63 10.13 -16.24
CA LEU A 80 -11.45 9.73 -17.01
C LEU A 80 -11.77 8.61 -18.01
N GLN A 81 -12.62 7.66 -17.63
CA GLN A 81 -13.08 6.59 -18.53
C GLN A 81 -13.76 7.16 -19.77
N GLU A 82 -14.65 8.13 -19.62
CA GLU A 82 -15.33 8.76 -20.75
C GLU A 82 -14.37 9.59 -21.62
N ILE A 83 -13.41 10.29 -20.99
CA ILE A 83 -12.39 11.06 -21.71
C ILE A 83 -11.49 10.14 -22.56
N PHE A 84 -11.07 8.99 -22.02
CA PHE A 84 -10.13 8.09 -22.71
C PHE A 84 -10.79 7.07 -23.62
N LYS A 85 -12.09 6.83 -23.52
CA LYS A 85 -12.86 5.89 -24.36
C LYS A 85 -12.65 6.10 -25.88
N PRO A 86 -12.64 7.33 -26.45
CA PRO A 86 -12.36 7.54 -27.88
C PRO A 86 -10.95 7.14 -28.29
N TYR A 87 -10.04 7.03 -27.33
CA TYR A 87 -8.62 6.70 -27.52
C TYR A 87 -8.28 5.24 -27.22
N GLU A 88 -9.29 4.39 -26.98
CA GLU A 88 -9.11 2.96 -26.68
C GLU A 88 -8.28 2.23 -27.76
N LYS A 89 -8.28 2.71 -29.00
CA LYS A 89 -7.41 2.18 -30.04
C LYS A 89 -5.91 2.31 -29.72
N TYR A 90 -5.50 3.27 -28.89
CA TYR A 90 -4.11 3.52 -28.50
C TYR A 90 -3.76 3.02 -27.09
N PHE A 91 -4.74 2.83 -26.23
CA PHE A 91 -4.54 2.45 -24.85
C PHE A 91 -5.31 1.18 -24.46
N HIS A 92 -4.73 0.39 -23.57
CA HIS A 92 -5.51 -0.51 -22.74
C HIS A 92 -6.06 0.31 -21.56
N LEU A 93 -7.36 0.41 -21.47
CA LEU A 93 -8.06 1.14 -20.41
C LEU A 93 -8.31 0.22 -19.20
N PRO A 94 -8.31 0.76 -17.97
CA PRO A 94 -8.59 -0.02 -16.78
C PRO A 94 -10.05 -0.47 -16.75
N LYS A 95 -10.26 -1.69 -16.28
CA LYS A 95 -11.59 -2.30 -16.17
C LYS A 95 -11.68 -3.08 -14.86
N ALA A 96 -12.78 -2.87 -14.13
CA ALA A 96 -13.09 -3.72 -12.99
C ALA A 96 -13.33 -5.17 -13.46
N THR A 97 -12.82 -6.13 -12.70
CA THR A 97 -13.17 -7.54 -12.89
C THR A 97 -14.60 -7.78 -12.41
N GLU A 98 -15.20 -8.86 -12.89
CA GLU A 98 -16.53 -9.27 -12.44
C GLU A 98 -16.58 -9.40 -10.91
N LEU A 99 -17.66 -8.93 -10.30
CA LEU A 99 -17.89 -8.90 -8.84
C LEU A 99 -16.95 -7.98 -8.05
N ALA A 100 -16.05 -7.23 -8.70
CA ALA A 100 -15.22 -6.23 -8.02
C ALA A 100 -15.91 -4.86 -8.01
N ASP A 101 -15.84 -4.20 -6.85
CA ASP A 101 -16.29 -2.83 -6.65
C ASP A 101 -15.13 -1.98 -6.09
N PRO A 102 -14.14 -1.59 -6.92
CA PRO A 102 -12.93 -0.94 -6.45
C PRO A 102 -13.13 0.54 -6.13
N CYS A 103 -12.51 0.98 -5.03
CA CYS A 103 -12.21 2.38 -4.79
C CYS A 103 -10.92 2.73 -5.55
N TRP A 104 -11.08 3.27 -6.74
CA TRP A 104 -9.97 3.53 -7.66
C TRP A 104 -8.93 4.49 -7.09
N PHE A 105 -7.73 4.00 -6.85
CA PHE A 105 -6.59 4.83 -6.43
C PHE A 105 -6.12 5.76 -7.55
N ALA A 106 -6.14 5.25 -8.79
CA ALA A 106 -5.65 5.92 -9.97
C ALA A 106 -6.29 5.36 -11.24
N TYR A 107 -6.17 6.09 -12.34
CA TYR A 107 -6.60 5.67 -13.66
C TYR A 107 -5.39 5.18 -14.46
N LEU A 108 -5.28 3.87 -14.64
CA LEU A 108 -4.14 3.23 -15.30
C LEU A 108 -4.30 3.25 -16.81
N LEU A 109 -3.27 3.70 -17.52
CA LEU A 109 -3.17 3.68 -18.97
C LEU A 109 -1.95 2.86 -19.39
N THR A 110 -2.15 1.93 -20.34
CA THR A 110 -1.04 1.20 -20.95
C THR A 110 -1.05 1.48 -22.45
N VAL A 111 -0.01 2.11 -22.94
CA VAL A 111 0.15 2.44 -24.37
C VAL A 111 0.30 1.15 -25.17
N LYS A 112 -0.53 0.96 -26.21
CA LYS A 112 -0.47 -0.20 -27.10
C LYS A 112 0.74 -0.10 -28.02
N LYS A 113 1.24 -1.24 -28.47
CA LYS A 113 2.43 -1.33 -29.34
C LYS A 113 2.27 -0.63 -30.70
N ASP A 114 1.04 -0.56 -31.17
CA ASP A 114 0.65 0.05 -32.46
C ASP A 114 0.19 1.50 -32.32
N ALA A 115 0.34 2.10 -31.16
CA ALA A 115 0.10 3.53 -30.96
C ALA A 115 1.17 4.36 -31.75
N PRO A 116 0.80 5.51 -32.31
CA PRO A 116 1.74 6.37 -33.06
C PRO A 116 2.68 7.19 -32.16
N PHE A 117 2.74 6.91 -30.88
CA PHE A 117 3.57 7.54 -29.86
C PHE A 117 3.97 6.54 -28.79
N GLU A 118 5.03 6.82 -28.08
CA GLU A 118 5.49 6.03 -26.94
C GLU A 118 4.93 6.58 -25.61
N ARG A 119 5.09 5.78 -24.53
CA ARG A 119 4.71 6.22 -23.19
C ARG A 119 5.45 7.51 -22.77
N ALA A 120 6.72 7.63 -23.13
CA ALA A 120 7.53 8.81 -22.80
C ALA A 120 6.92 10.08 -23.40
N ASP A 121 6.50 10.05 -24.66
CA ASP A 121 5.94 11.21 -25.36
C ASP A 121 4.68 11.75 -24.66
N ILE A 122 3.74 10.85 -24.33
CA ILE A 122 2.50 11.26 -23.67
C ILE A 122 2.71 11.69 -22.22
N VAL A 123 3.64 11.06 -21.51
CA VAL A 123 3.99 11.43 -20.13
C VAL A 123 4.62 12.82 -20.12
N ASP A 124 5.62 13.08 -20.98
CA ASP A 124 6.27 14.38 -21.08
C ASP A 124 5.27 15.49 -21.46
N TYR A 125 4.36 15.20 -22.38
CA TYR A 125 3.31 16.15 -22.74
C TYR A 125 2.42 16.49 -21.55
N LEU A 126 1.91 15.49 -20.83
CA LEU A 126 1.02 15.69 -19.68
C LEU A 126 1.71 16.44 -18.53
N GLU A 127 2.96 16.09 -18.22
CA GLU A 127 3.74 16.78 -17.18
C GLU A 127 3.99 18.24 -17.54
N ASN A 128 4.27 18.55 -18.81
CA ASN A 128 4.39 19.91 -19.30
C ASN A 128 3.09 20.71 -19.17
N GLU A 129 1.94 20.07 -19.40
CA GLU A 129 0.60 20.62 -19.20
C GLU A 129 0.17 20.64 -17.71
N LYS A 130 1.09 20.36 -16.77
CA LYS A 130 0.85 20.33 -15.32
C LYS A 130 -0.11 19.24 -14.86
N ILE A 131 -0.24 18.19 -15.62
CA ILE A 131 -0.98 16.97 -15.27
C ILE A 131 0.03 15.94 -14.79
N GLN A 132 0.09 15.73 -13.46
CA GLN A 132 1.03 14.80 -12.87
C GLN A 132 0.73 13.36 -13.27
N THR A 133 1.75 12.66 -13.72
CA THR A 133 1.72 11.23 -14.02
C THR A 133 2.58 10.44 -13.03
N ARG A 134 2.39 9.14 -12.99
CA ARG A 134 3.27 8.22 -12.25
C ARG A 134 3.44 6.92 -13.01
N SER A 135 4.64 6.36 -12.94
CA SER A 135 4.86 4.99 -13.41
C SER A 135 4.03 4.01 -12.61
N TYR A 136 3.65 2.86 -13.22
CA TYR A 136 2.89 1.85 -12.52
C TYR A 136 3.77 1.10 -11.50
N PHE A 137 3.98 1.77 -10.37
CA PHE A 137 4.83 1.34 -9.25
C PHE A 137 6.19 0.80 -9.71
N ALA A 138 6.56 -0.40 -9.25
CA ALA A 138 7.83 -1.03 -9.59
C ALA A 138 7.83 -1.69 -11.00
N GLY A 139 6.66 -1.89 -11.61
CA GLY A 139 6.60 -2.66 -12.84
C GLY A 139 7.20 -4.07 -12.66
N ASN A 140 8.19 -4.44 -13.49
CA ASN A 140 8.96 -5.66 -13.30
C ASN A 140 10.00 -5.48 -12.19
N ILE A 141 9.68 -5.92 -10.98
CA ILE A 141 10.54 -5.74 -9.81
C ILE A 141 11.92 -6.42 -9.96
N LEU A 142 12.01 -7.50 -10.73
CA LEU A 142 13.27 -8.20 -10.97
C LEU A 142 14.26 -7.36 -11.81
N ALA A 143 13.77 -6.34 -12.53
CA ALA A 143 14.63 -5.41 -13.26
C ALA A 143 15.30 -4.36 -12.37
N HIS A 144 14.91 -4.26 -11.11
CA HIS A 144 15.48 -3.28 -10.18
C HIS A 144 16.83 -3.76 -9.60
N PRO A 145 17.79 -2.83 -9.38
CA PRO A 145 19.13 -3.17 -8.90
C PRO A 145 19.15 -4.00 -7.61
N GLY A 146 18.23 -3.74 -6.68
CA GLY A 146 18.12 -4.46 -5.42
C GLY A 146 17.75 -5.94 -5.55
N TYR A 147 17.18 -6.34 -6.68
CA TYR A 147 16.72 -7.71 -6.96
C TYR A 147 17.62 -8.48 -7.93
N LYS A 148 18.77 -7.91 -8.32
CA LYS A 148 19.68 -8.49 -9.30
C LYS A 148 20.03 -9.97 -8.98
N HIS A 149 20.37 -10.25 -7.72
CA HIS A 149 20.73 -11.59 -7.27
C HIS A 149 19.58 -12.61 -7.35
N ILE A 150 18.33 -12.13 -7.26
CA ILE A 150 17.13 -12.97 -7.41
C ILE A 150 16.80 -13.14 -8.91
N ALA A 151 17.13 -12.15 -9.73
CA ALA A 151 16.85 -12.17 -11.17
C ALA A 151 17.79 -13.06 -11.98
N GLU A 152 19.03 -13.27 -11.52
CA GLU A 152 20.06 -14.05 -12.23
C GLU A 152 19.58 -15.41 -12.79
N PRO A 153 18.83 -16.25 -12.05
CA PRO A 153 18.38 -17.55 -12.55
C PRO A 153 17.39 -17.48 -13.72
N TYR A 154 16.77 -16.33 -13.95
CA TYR A 154 15.74 -16.17 -14.98
C TYR A 154 16.29 -15.71 -16.33
N GLY A 155 17.57 -15.32 -16.42
CA GLY A 155 18.19 -14.87 -17.67
C GLY A 155 17.53 -13.61 -18.23
N ASP A 156 17.07 -13.66 -19.48
CA ASP A 156 16.41 -12.52 -20.12
C ASP A 156 14.99 -12.29 -19.57
N LEU A 157 14.86 -11.27 -18.73
CA LEU A 157 13.60 -10.91 -18.08
C LEU A 157 12.51 -10.48 -19.07
N SER A 158 12.89 -10.00 -20.25
CA SER A 158 11.92 -9.56 -21.28
C SER A 158 11.18 -10.75 -21.88
N THR A 159 11.87 -11.84 -22.04
CA THR A 159 11.32 -13.11 -22.55
C THR A 159 10.57 -13.87 -21.45
N MET A 160 11.14 -13.89 -20.24
CA MET A 160 10.54 -14.65 -19.12
C MET A 160 9.28 -13.98 -18.56
N PHE A 161 9.24 -12.65 -18.55
CA PHE A 161 8.14 -11.87 -17.94
C PHE A 161 7.64 -10.77 -18.90
N PRO A 162 7.14 -11.12 -20.10
CA PRO A 162 6.82 -10.15 -21.14
C PRO A 162 5.71 -9.17 -20.73
N ILE A 163 4.74 -9.60 -19.93
CA ILE A 163 3.67 -8.74 -19.45
C ILE A 163 4.18 -7.76 -18.40
N ALA A 164 5.01 -8.21 -17.45
CA ALA A 164 5.59 -7.32 -16.45
C ALA A 164 6.49 -6.25 -17.11
N ASN A 165 7.25 -6.63 -18.13
CA ASN A 165 8.04 -5.68 -18.91
C ASN A 165 7.16 -4.70 -19.70
N LEU A 166 6.11 -5.17 -20.36
CA LEU A 166 5.16 -4.30 -21.05
C LEU A 166 4.56 -3.26 -20.08
N VAL A 167 4.16 -3.70 -18.88
CA VAL A 167 3.66 -2.80 -17.83
C VAL A 167 4.73 -1.78 -17.45
N THR A 168 5.98 -2.20 -17.29
CA THR A 168 7.09 -1.32 -16.92
C THR A 168 7.35 -0.24 -17.96
N THR A 169 7.36 -0.61 -19.24
CA THR A 169 7.73 0.29 -20.34
C THR A 169 6.59 1.13 -20.84
N ASN A 170 5.35 0.62 -20.82
CA ASN A 170 4.22 1.21 -21.53
C ASN A 170 3.13 1.75 -20.61
N SER A 171 3.18 1.50 -19.29
CA SER A 171 2.12 1.92 -18.38
C SER A 171 2.49 3.14 -17.55
N PHE A 172 1.50 3.98 -17.32
CA PHE A 172 1.52 5.09 -16.37
C PHE A 172 0.11 5.29 -15.81
N PHE A 173 -0.04 6.06 -14.76
CA PHE A 173 -1.36 6.38 -14.25
C PHE A 173 -1.54 7.86 -13.94
N LEU A 174 -2.81 8.27 -14.00
CA LEU A 174 -3.31 9.57 -13.58
C LEU A 174 -4.00 9.43 -12.21
N GLY A 175 -3.91 10.45 -11.39
CA GLY A 175 -4.59 10.45 -10.09
C GLY A 175 -6.12 10.55 -10.25
N THR A 176 -6.84 9.92 -9.34
CA THR A 176 -8.29 10.09 -9.15
C THR A 176 -8.60 10.88 -7.88
N PHE A 177 -7.71 11.80 -7.54
CA PHE A 177 -7.78 12.58 -6.31
C PHE A 177 -9.10 13.35 -6.18
N ILE A 178 -9.63 13.42 -4.98
CA ILE A 178 -10.95 14.01 -4.70
C ILE A 178 -11.04 15.53 -4.97
N GLY A 179 -9.91 16.22 -4.98
CA GLY A 179 -9.82 17.63 -5.31
C GLY A 179 -9.75 17.95 -6.80
N LEU A 180 -9.85 16.96 -7.67
CA LEU A 180 -10.04 17.17 -9.11
C LEU A 180 -11.51 17.58 -9.35
N THR A 181 -11.72 18.80 -9.76
CA THR A 181 -13.05 19.38 -10.05
C THR A 181 -13.16 19.76 -11.51
#